data_201b1294f6c71a6a49d2e74cf2076b22
#
_entry.id   201b1294f6c71a6a49d2e74cf2076b22
#
_cell.length_a   1.000
_cell.length_b   1.000
_cell.length_c   1.000
_cell.angle_alpha   90.00
_cell.angle_beta   90.00
_cell.angle_gamma   90.00
#
_symmetry.space_group_name_H-M   'P 1'
#
loop_
_entity.id
_entity.type
_entity.pdbx_description
1 polymer ?
#
loop_
_entity_poly.entity_id
_entity_poly.type
_entity_poly.pdbx_seq_one_letter_code
_entity_poly.pdbx_strand_id
1 'polypeptide(L)'
;MEQMSFFDTGRNVTPLADRLRPEEFSAFAGQEHLIGEGKILRKLIENDNITSMIFWGPPGVGKTTLAGIIAAKTHSQFINFSAVTSGIKEIKEVMAKAEETRKMGMKTVLFVDEIHRFNKAQQDAFLPFVERGSIVLIGATTENPSFEINAALLSRCKVFVLKQLTTDDITKLLTRALKDKKGFGMLNVEIEDDLVRAIALFSNGDARTALNTLEMAINNGELTKEKTIVTREIVEQCTGKKALLYDKNGEEHYNLISALHKSMRNSDPDAAMYWLARMLEAGEEPLYIARRVIRFASEDVGLADIQALPLAVAVYQACHFLGMPECNVNLAEAVTYMALAPKSNAMEVGYYKARDDATKTFSEPVPLHIRNAPTSLMAELDYGKGYQYAHNYEDKITKMKCLPESLADRHYYEPDGMGAEKEFKEKLEEIRRYRED
;
A
#
# COMPACT_ATOMS: atom_id res chain seq x y z
N MET A 1 42.20 -24.18 36.10
CA MET A 1 41.66 -22.87 35.65
C MET A 1 41.21 -23.06 34.21
N GLU A 2 39.92 -23.45 34.06
CA GLU A 2 39.33 -23.62 32.77
C GLU A 2 39.03 -22.22 32.17
N GLN A 3 39.58 -21.95 31.02
CA GLN A 3 39.22 -20.78 30.20
C GLN A 3 37.76 -20.95 29.76
N MET A 4 36.85 -20.30 30.46
CA MET A 4 35.50 -20.09 29.94
C MET A 4 35.61 -19.30 28.63
N SER A 5 35.29 -19.96 27.52
CA SER A 5 35.19 -19.36 26.22
C SER A 5 34.04 -18.33 26.23
N PHE A 6 34.35 -17.08 25.93
CA PHE A 6 33.40 -15.96 25.82
C PHE A 6 32.41 -16.12 24.66
N PHE A 7 32.39 -17.27 23.99
CA PHE A 7 31.57 -17.59 22.83
C PHE A 7 30.31 -18.38 23.16
N ASP A 8 30.03 -18.67 24.42
CA ASP A 8 28.87 -19.48 24.85
C ASP A 8 27.74 -18.64 25.44
N THR A 9 27.55 -17.41 24.94
CA THR A 9 26.26 -16.73 25.05
C THR A 9 25.37 -17.33 23.97
N GLY A 10 24.41 -18.19 24.39
CA GLY A 10 23.42 -18.81 23.51
C GLY A 10 22.76 -17.79 22.62
N ARG A 11 23.32 -17.56 21.43
CA ARG A 11 22.69 -16.72 20.40
C ARG A 11 21.38 -17.39 20.06
N ASN A 12 20.28 -16.78 20.47
CA ASN A 12 18.96 -17.18 20.02
C ASN A 12 18.97 -17.19 18.47
N VAL A 13 18.90 -18.36 17.90
CA VAL A 13 18.96 -18.57 16.43
C VAL A 13 17.72 -17.97 15.75
N THR A 14 16.65 -17.71 16.54
CA THR A 14 15.39 -17.14 16.04
C THR A 14 15.53 -15.64 15.82
N PRO A 15 15.19 -15.12 14.62
CA PRO A 15 15.24 -13.69 14.31
C PRO A 15 14.44 -12.84 15.31
N LEU A 16 14.91 -11.63 15.59
CA LEU A 16 14.27 -10.68 16.52
C LEU A 16 12.79 -10.44 16.19
N ALA A 17 12.46 -10.34 14.90
CA ALA A 17 11.09 -10.14 14.42
C ALA A 17 10.14 -11.27 14.85
N ASP A 18 10.63 -12.53 14.93
CA ASP A 18 9.82 -13.66 15.39
C ASP A 18 9.78 -13.75 16.91
N ARG A 19 10.89 -13.45 17.61
CA ARG A 19 10.94 -13.44 19.08
C ARG A 19 10.01 -12.39 19.70
N LEU A 20 9.87 -11.24 19.05
CA LEU A 20 9.06 -10.09 19.50
C LEU A 20 7.66 -10.08 18.94
N ARG A 21 7.23 -11.15 18.26
CA ARG A 21 5.89 -11.23 17.68
C ARG A 21 4.84 -11.05 18.78
N PRO A 22 3.99 -10.00 18.71
CA PRO A 22 3.00 -9.74 19.74
C PRO A 22 1.91 -10.82 19.77
N GLU A 23 1.48 -11.16 20.97
CA GLU A 23 0.38 -12.09 21.25
C GLU A 23 -0.92 -11.33 21.62
N GLU A 24 -0.81 -10.01 21.85
CA GLU A 24 -1.87 -9.13 22.30
C GLU A 24 -1.99 -7.88 21.43
N PHE A 25 -3.21 -7.32 21.31
CA PHE A 25 -3.44 -6.08 20.57
C PHE A 25 -2.67 -4.88 21.13
N SER A 26 -2.51 -4.80 22.45
CA SER A 26 -1.77 -3.73 23.13
C SER A 26 -0.32 -3.63 22.70
N ALA A 27 0.26 -4.73 22.25
CA ALA A 27 1.63 -4.81 21.77
C ALA A 27 1.73 -4.75 20.22
N PHE A 28 0.61 -4.70 19.52
CA PHE A 28 0.57 -4.63 18.06
C PHE A 28 0.84 -3.19 17.59
N ALA A 29 1.76 -3.02 16.64
CA ALA A 29 2.12 -1.70 16.15
C ALA A 29 1.18 -1.24 15.03
N GLY A 30 0.64 -0.02 15.15
CA GLY A 30 -0.21 0.61 14.16
C GLY A 30 -1.56 -0.07 13.92
N GLN A 31 -2.17 0.16 12.77
CA GLN A 31 -3.46 -0.39 12.32
C GLN A 31 -4.67 0.00 13.19
N GLU A 32 -4.60 1.13 13.87
CA GLU A 32 -5.67 1.63 14.75
C GLU A 32 -7.05 1.70 14.05
N HIS A 33 -7.07 1.92 12.73
CA HIS A 33 -8.29 1.95 11.93
C HIS A 33 -8.99 0.58 11.84
N LEU A 34 -8.30 -0.52 12.12
CA LEU A 34 -8.84 -1.89 12.11
C LEU A 34 -9.06 -2.45 13.52
N ILE A 35 -8.08 -2.28 14.41
CA ILE A 35 -8.03 -2.93 15.73
C ILE A 35 -8.17 -1.96 16.91
N GLY A 36 -8.28 -0.65 16.66
CA GLY A 36 -8.56 0.34 17.68
C GLY A 36 -9.88 0.07 18.41
N GLU A 37 -10.11 0.71 19.56
CA GLU A 37 -11.35 0.54 20.33
C GLU A 37 -12.59 0.84 19.48
N GLY A 38 -13.60 -0.01 19.61
CA GLY A 38 -14.87 0.12 18.88
C GLY A 38 -14.83 -0.26 17.40
N LYS A 39 -13.68 -0.63 16.83
CA LYS A 39 -13.57 -1.04 15.42
C LYS A 39 -14.18 -2.42 15.18
N ILE A 40 -14.70 -2.62 13.96
CA ILE A 40 -15.46 -3.83 13.60
C ILE A 40 -14.62 -5.09 13.78
N LEU A 41 -13.38 -5.12 13.27
CA LEU A 41 -12.52 -6.30 13.38
C LEU A 41 -12.25 -6.65 14.84
N ARG A 42 -11.94 -5.66 15.69
CA ARG A 42 -11.74 -5.88 17.12
C ARG A 42 -12.98 -6.45 17.80
N LYS A 43 -14.17 -5.90 17.52
CA LYS A 43 -15.44 -6.43 18.06
C LYS A 43 -15.72 -7.88 17.64
N LEU A 44 -15.43 -8.23 16.39
CA LEU A 44 -15.60 -9.61 15.90
C LEU A 44 -14.70 -10.58 16.68
N ILE A 45 -13.48 -10.18 16.98
CA ILE A 45 -12.51 -11.00 17.71
C ILE A 45 -12.89 -11.11 19.19
N GLU A 46 -13.22 -9.99 19.84
CA GLU A 46 -13.61 -9.97 21.27
C GLU A 46 -14.90 -10.76 21.55
N ASN A 47 -15.81 -10.80 20.57
CA ASN A 47 -17.06 -11.58 20.66
C ASN A 47 -16.93 -13.02 20.16
N ASP A 48 -15.73 -13.50 19.85
CA ASP A 48 -15.46 -14.82 19.25
C ASP A 48 -16.33 -15.14 18.01
N ASN A 49 -16.71 -14.12 17.25
CA ASN A 49 -17.55 -14.22 16.06
C ASN A 49 -16.75 -13.85 14.79
N ILE A 50 -15.63 -14.55 14.61
CA ILE A 50 -14.77 -14.36 13.44
C ILE A 50 -15.33 -15.07 12.21
N THR A 51 -15.20 -14.40 11.07
CA THR A 51 -15.55 -14.92 9.75
C THR A 51 -14.30 -14.99 8.87
N SER A 52 -14.35 -15.72 7.77
CA SER A 52 -13.25 -15.75 6.81
C SER A 52 -12.94 -14.35 6.27
N MET A 53 -11.65 -14.04 6.10
CA MET A 53 -11.21 -12.71 5.74
C MET A 53 -9.94 -12.72 4.89
N ILE A 54 -9.71 -11.62 4.19
CA ILE A 54 -8.50 -11.37 3.41
C ILE A 54 -7.81 -10.14 3.99
N PHE A 55 -6.53 -10.29 4.35
CA PHE A 55 -5.67 -9.20 4.74
C PHE A 55 -4.87 -8.72 3.54
N TRP A 56 -5.18 -7.53 3.08
CA TRP A 56 -4.49 -6.89 1.97
C TRP A 56 -3.65 -5.73 2.45
N GLY A 57 -2.37 -5.70 2.06
CA GLY A 57 -1.47 -4.60 2.39
C GLY A 57 0.00 -4.94 2.14
N PRO A 58 0.90 -3.94 2.24
CA PRO A 58 2.31 -4.10 1.96
C PRO A 58 2.99 -5.15 2.85
N PRO A 59 4.22 -5.59 2.53
CA PRO A 59 4.99 -6.50 3.39
C PRO A 59 5.30 -5.86 4.75
N GLY A 60 5.55 -6.68 5.76
CA GLY A 60 6.01 -6.24 7.08
C GLY A 60 5.02 -5.45 7.94
N VAL A 61 3.75 -5.28 7.53
CA VAL A 61 2.72 -4.52 8.28
C VAL A 61 1.97 -5.34 9.34
N GLY A 62 2.36 -6.61 9.54
CA GLY A 62 1.82 -7.46 10.60
C GLY A 62 0.67 -8.39 10.20
N LYS A 63 0.43 -8.70 8.92
CA LYS A 63 -0.66 -9.60 8.47
C LYS A 63 -0.65 -10.95 9.20
N THR A 64 0.48 -11.65 9.19
CA THR A 64 0.66 -12.96 9.87
C THR A 64 0.53 -12.84 11.39
N THR A 65 1.05 -11.77 11.95
CA THR A 65 0.97 -11.48 13.39
C THR A 65 -0.47 -11.26 13.84
N LEU A 66 -1.24 -10.47 13.07
CA LEU A 66 -2.64 -10.21 13.37
C LEU A 66 -3.47 -11.50 13.32
N ALA A 67 -3.21 -12.36 12.34
CA ALA A 67 -3.86 -13.68 12.25
C ALA A 67 -3.56 -14.56 13.47
N GLY A 68 -2.32 -14.55 13.96
CA GLY A 68 -1.93 -15.27 15.18
C GLY A 68 -2.65 -14.74 16.43
N ILE A 69 -2.75 -13.42 16.58
CA ILE A 69 -3.50 -12.80 17.69
C ILE A 69 -4.98 -13.18 17.64
N ILE A 70 -5.59 -13.19 16.45
CA ILE A 70 -6.98 -13.60 16.25
C ILE A 70 -7.18 -15.04 16.72
N ALA A 71 -6.33 -15.95 16.28
CA ALA A 71 -6.45 -17.36 16.67
C ALA A 71 -6.27 -17.58 18.18
N ALA A 72 -5.31 -16.89 18.79
CA ALA A 72 -5.09 -16.95 20.25
C ALA A 72 -6.29 -16.40 21.05
N LYS A 73 -6.85 -15.27 20.63
CA LYS A 73 -8.00 -14.63 21.30
C LYS A 73 -9.31 -15.40 21.14
N THR A 74 -9.45 -16.19 20.08
CA THR A 74 -10.65 -16.98 19.79
C THR A 74 -10.49 -18.45 20.19
N HIS A 75 -9.43 -18.80 20.92
CA HIS A 75 -9.12 -20.18 21.32
C HIS A 75 -9.18 -21.21 20.18
N SER A 76 -8.81 -20.75 18.97
CA SER A 76 -8.86 -21.55 17.75
C SER A 76 -7.53 -22.24 17.48
N GLN A 77 -7.56 -23.42 16.90
CA GLN A 77 -6.33 -24.03 16.38
C GLN A 77 -5.80 -23.19 15.23
N PHE A 78 -4.55 -22.71 15.34
CA PHE A 78 -3.88 -21.93 14.30
C PHE A 78 -3.05 -22.83 13.39
N ILE A 79 -3.34 -22.81 12.09
CA ILE A 79 -2.55 -23.49 11.08
C ILE A 79 -2.00 -22.42 10.13
N ASN A 80 -0.68 -22.32 10.08
CA ASN A 80 0.02 -21.43 9.15
C ASN A 80 0.38 -22.21 7.88
N PHE A 81 -0.08 -21.74 6.74
CA PHE A 81 0.06 -22.39 5.45
C PHE A 81 0.67 -21.42 4.43
N SER A 82 1.72 -21.86 3.75
CA SER A 82 2.39 -21.02 2.74
C SER A 82 1.98 -21.44 1.34
N ALA A 83 1.43 -20.50 0.56
CA ALA A 83 1.08 -20.74 -0.84
C ALA A 83 2.30 -20.99 -1.74
N VAL A 84 3.50 -20.62 -1.27
CA VAL A 84 4.75 -20.80 -2.04
C VAL A 84 5.24 -22.25 -2.04
N THR A 85 5.05 -22.94 -0.92
CA THR A 85 5.63 -24.29 -0.71
C THR A 85 4.62 -25.41 -0.78
N SER A 86 3.32 -25.10 -0.81
CA SER A 86 2.27 -26.08 -0.59
C SER A 86 1.44 -26.38 -1.83
N GLY A 87 1.17 -27.67 -2.05
CA GLY A 87 0.37 -28.18 -3.16
C GLY A 87 -1.07 -28.56 -2.76
N ILE A 88 -1.88 -28.95 -3.75
CA ILE A 88 -3.28 -29.39 -3.57
C ILE A 88 -3.41 -30.55 -2.57
N LYS A 89 -2.43 -31.45 -2.51
CA LYS A 89 -2.45 -32.62 -1.62
C LYS A 89 -2.40 -32.18 -0.16
N GLU A 90 -1.49 -31.28 0.17
CA GLU A 90 -1.34 -30.73 1.52
C GLU A 90 -2.56 -29.92 1.94
N ILE A 91 -3.17 -29.15 1.01
CA ILE A 91 -4.44 -28.47 1.27
C ILE A 91 -5.51 -29.48 1.72
N LYS A 92 -5.67 -30.60 1.01
CA LYS A 92 -6.67 -31.62 1.36
C LYS A 92 -6.40 -32.28 2.71
N GLU A 93 -5.14 -32.54 3.04
CA GLU A 93 -4.74 -33.12 4.35
C GLU A 93 -5.07 -32.17 5.50
N VAL A 94 -4.74 -30.87 5.34
CA VAL A 94 -5.08 -29.84 6.33
C VAL A 94 -6.59 -29.69 6.48
N MET A 95 -7.35 -29.73 5.38
CA MET A 95 -8.81 -29.66 5.42
C MET A 95 -9.44 -30.86 6.14
N ALA A 96 -8.94 -32.08 5.91
CA ALA A 96 -9.41 -33.28 6.61
C ALA A 96 -9.18 -33.15 8.13
N LYS A 97 -7.99 -32.67 8.53
CA LYS A 97 -7.66 -32.44 9.94
C LYS A 97 -8.54 -31.35 10.57
N ALA A 98 -8.82 -30.26 9.85
CA ALA A 98 -9.71 -29.22 10.33
C ALA A 98 -11.15 -29.72 10.53
N GLU A 99 -11.62 -30.63 9.68
CA GLU A 99 -12.94 -31.26 9.82
C GLU A 99 -13.01 -32.16 11.05
N GLU A 100 -11.95 -32.92 11.37
CA GLU A 100 -11.83 -33.70 12.62
C GLU A 100 -11.84 -32.79 13.84
N THR A 101 -11.08 -31.71 13.81
CA THR A 101 -11.01 -30.69 14.89
C THR A 101 -12.39 -30.07 15.14
N ARG A 102 -13.15 -29.79 14.08
CA ARG A 102 -14.52 -29.27 14.16
C ARG A 102 -15.46 -30.26 14.86
N LYS A 103 -15.35 -31.56 14.57
CA LYS A 103 -16.14 -32.61 15.25
C LYS A 103 -15.87 -32.68 16.76
N MET A 104 -14.70 -32.23 17.20
CA MET A 104 -14.32 -32.11 18.63
C MET A 104 -14.79 -30.76 19.24
N GLY A 105 -15.53 -29.94 18.50
CA GLY A 105 -16.06 -28.65 18.98
C GLY A 105 -15.04 -27.48 18.96
N MET A 106 -13.88 -27.69 18.33
CA MET A 106 -12.86 -26.63 18.22
C MET A 106 -12.89 -25.98 16.84
N LYS A 107 -12.63 -24.67 16.80
CA LYS A 107 -12.49 -23.89 15.57
C LYS A 107 -11.06 -24.00 15.03
N THR A 108 -10.91 -23.99 13.71
CA THR A 108 -9.60 -23.92 13.04
C THR A 108 -9.49 -22.62 12.27
N VAL A 109 -8.49 -21.81 12.61
CA VAL A 109 -8.06 -20.65 11.81
C VAL A 109 -6.94 -21.10 10.88
N LEU A 110 -7.22 -21.10 9.60
CA LEU A 110 -6.23 -21.37 8.56
C LEU A 110 -5.72 -20.05 8.02
N PHE A 111 -4.47 -19.74 8.31
CA PHE A 111 -3.78 -18.59 7.72
C PHE A 111 -3.03 -19.04 6.46
N VAL A 112 -3.31 -18.37 5.34
CA VAL A 112 -2.65 -18.64 4.05
C VAL A 112 -1.87 -17.40 3.66
N ASP A 113 -0.53 -17.48 3.77
CA ASP A 113 0.35 -16.39 3.34
C ASP A 113 0.51 -16.41 1.82
N GLU A 114 0.52 -15.20 1.21
CA GLU A 114 0.62 -14.97 -0.23
C GLU A 114 -0.43 -15.76 -1.03
N ILE A 115 -1.70 -15.74 -0.58
CA ILE A 115 -2.81 -16.53 -1.15
C ILE A 115 -2.99 -16.32 -2.66
N HIS A 116 -2.56 -15.18 -3.21
CA HIS A 116 -2.58 -14.87 -4.65
C HIS A 116 -1.69 -15.81 -5.49
N ARG A 117 -0.73 -16.48 -4.86
CA ARG A 117 0.11 -17.48 -5.56
C ARG A 117 -0.59 -18.81 -5.84
N PHE A 118 -1.71 -19.05 -5.21
CA PHE A 118 -2.54 -20.19 -5.54
C PHE A 118 -3.32 -19.97 -6.84
N ASN A 119 -3.31 -20.97 -7.72
CA ASN A 119 -4.17 -20.96 -8.90
C ASN A 119 -5.66 -21.10 -8.52
N LYS A 120 -6.56 -20.89 -9.47
CA LYS A 120 -8.01 -20.93 -9.24
C LYS A 120 -8.49 -22.24 -8.62
N ALA A 121 -7.97 -23.40 -9.08
CA ALA A 121 -8.36 -24.71 -8.55
C ALA A 121 -7.92 -24.93 -7.09
N GLN A 122 -6.75 -24.37 -6.72
CA GLN A 122 -6.28 -24.40 -5.34
C GLN A 122 -7.12 -23.49 -4.43
N GLN A 123 -7.50 -22.30 -4.92
CA GLN A 123 -8.39 -21.40 -4.19
C GLN A 123 -9.80 -22.00 -4.03
N ASP A 124 -10.33 -22.67 -5.06
CA ASP A 124 -11.62 -23.35 -5.02
C ASP A 124 -11.65 -24.51 -4.01
N ALA A 125 -10.52 -25.14 -3.75
CA ALA A 125 -10.43 -26.22 -2.77
C ALA A 125 -10.80 -25.80 -1.34
N PHE A 126 -10.71 -24.50 -1.01
CA PHE A 126 -11.12 -23.97 0.30
C PHE A 126 -12.63 -23.76 0.44
N LEU A 127 -13.35 -23.55 -0.68
CA LEU A 127 -14.77 -23.15 -0.67
C LEU A 127 -15.67 -24.07 0.17
N PRO A 128 -15.63 -25.42 0.00
CA PRO A 128 -16.52 -26.29 0.76
C PRO A 128 -16.32 -26.21 2.27
N PHE A 129 -15.09 -25.91 2.72
CA PHE A 129 -14.72 -25.87 4.14
C PHE A 129 -15.02 -24.51 4.77
N VAL A 130 -14.87 -23.42 3.99
CA VAL A 130 -15.30 -22.08 4.38
C VAL A 130 -16.83 -22.03 4.51
N GLU A 131 -17.57 -22.58 3.55
CA GLU A 131 -19.03 -22.61 3.56
C GLU A 131 -19.62 -23.43 4.73
N ARG A 132 -18.99 -24.55 5.07
CA ARG A 132 -19.43 -25.39 6.20
C ARG A 132 -18.96 -24.84 7.55
N GLY A 133 -18.11 -23.80 7.58
CA GLY A 133 -17.51 -23.30 8.80
C GLY A 133 -16.50 -24.26 9.44
N SER A 134 -15.95 -25.22 8.68
CA SER A 134 -14.90 -26.14 9.15
C SER A 134 -13.59 -25.40 9.39
N ILE A 135 -13.38 -24.32 8.65
CA ILE A 135 -12.25 -23.41 8.82
C ILE A 135 -12.73 -21.95 8.80
N VAL A 136 -12.02 -21.11 9.51
CA VAL A 136 -12.00 -19.67 9.27
C VAL A 136 -10.73 -19.37 8.48
N LEU A 137 -10.91 -19.03 7.19
CA LEU A 137 -9.80 -18.71 6.31
C LEU A 137 -9.36 -17.27 6.53
N ILE A 138 -8.06 -17.06 6.80
CA ILE A 138 -7.42 -15.74 6.78
C ILE A 138 -6.37 -15.76 5.67
N GLY A 139 -6.71 -15.23 4.50
CA GLY A 139 -5.77 -15.08 3.39
C GLY A 139 -4.98 -13.78 3.53
N ALA A 140 -3.67 -13.81 3.35
CA ALA A 140 -2.83 -12.62 3.28
C ALA A 140 -2.30 -12.42 1.85
N THR A 141 -2.28 -11.17 1.40
CA THR A 141 -1.76 -10.82 0.08
C THR A 141 -1.20 -9.39 0.06
N THR A 142 -0.19 -9.18 -0.78
CA THR A 142 0.31 -7.87 -1.15
C THR A 142 -0.36 -7.31 -2.40
N GLU A 143 -0.94 -8.20 -3.22
CA GLU A 143 -1.61 -7.87 -4.47
C GLU A 143 -3.08 -7.51 -4.28
N ASN A 144 -3.67 -6.81 -5.25
CA ASN A 144 -5.09 -6.42 -5.16
C ASN A 144 -5.99 -7.67 -5.22
N PRO A 145 -6.73 -7.98 -4.15
CA PRO A 145 -7.54 -9.20 -4.08
C PRO A 145 -8.66 -9.28 -5.12
N SER A 146 -9.10 -8.15 -5.68
CA SER A 146 -10.13 -8.13 -6.72
C SER A 146 -9.66 -8.73 -8.05
N PHE A 147 -8.35 -8.79 -8.29
CA PHE A 147 -7.77 -9.36 -9.51
C PHE A 147 -7.21 -10.77 -9.28
N GLU A 148 -6.70 -11.04 -8.08
CA GLU A 148 -5.90 -12.21 -7.78
C GLU A 148 -6.69 -13.32 -7.06
N ILE A 149 -7.78 -12.97 -6.39
CA ILE A 149 -8.61 -13.94 -5.67
C ILE A 149 -9.88 -14.21 -6.46
N ASN A 150 -10.25 -15.49 -6.61
CA ASN A 150 -11.45 -15.84 -7.32
C ASN A 150 -12.72 -15.25 -6.67
N ALA A 151 -13.68 -14.86 -7.49
CA ALA A 151 -14.89 -14.18 -7.03
C ALA A 151 -15.71 -14.99 -6.03
N ALA A 152 -15.70 -16.32 -6.17
CA ALA A 152 -16.43 -17.22 -5.28
C ALA A 152 -15.85 -17.23 -3.86
N LEU A 153 -14.52 -17.21 -3.73
CA LEU A 153 -13.84 -17.12 -2.44
C LEU A 153 -13.97 -15.72 -1.86
N LEU A 154 -13.77 -14.69 -2.69
CA LEU A 154 -13.84 -13.28 -2.27
C LEU A 154 -15.23 -12.91 -1.74
N SER A 155 -16.31 -13.43 -2.33
CA SER A 155 -17.69 -13.19 -1.87
C SER A 155 -18.00 -13.76 -0.46
N ARG A 156 -17.15 -14.67 0.03
CA ARG A 156 -17.27 -15.33 1.35
C ARG A 156 -16.28 -14.80 2.38
N CYS A 157 -15.42 -13.87 1.97
CA CYS A 157 -14.39 -13.31 2.80
C CYS A 157 -14.59 -11.80 2.94
N LYS A 158 -14.36 -11.26 4.13
CA LYS A 158 -14.30 -9.82 4.34
C LYS A 158 -12.89 -9.32 4.10
N VAL A 159 -12.73 -8.32 3.23
CA VAL A 159 -11.42 -7.72 2.96
C VAL A 159 -11.11 -6.65 4.02
N PHE A 160 -9.95 -6.77 4.66
CA PHE A 160 -9.39 -5.76 5.56
C PHE A 160 -8.08 -5.24 4.98
N VAL A 161 -8.01 -3.91 4.81
CA VAL A 161 -6.83 -3.25 4.24
C VAL A 161 -5.90 -2.83 5.36
N LEU A 162 -4.72 -3.45 5.43
CA LEU A 162 -3.66 -3.04 6.33
C LEU A 162 -2.84 -1.94 5.66
N LYS A 163 -2.65 -0.85 6.37
CA LYS A 163 -1.86 0.30 5.90
C LYS A 163 -0.38 0.11 6.23
N GLN A 164 0.47 0.78 5.47
CA GLN A 164 1.88 0.92 5.79
C GLN A 164 2.03 1.51 7.20
N LEU A 165 2.99 1.00 7.97
CA LEU A 165 3.27 1.54 9.30
C LEU A 165 3.93 2.90 9.17
N THR A 166 3.59 3.80 10.08
CA THR A 166 4.24 5.10 10.18
C THR A 166 5.64 4.96 10.80
N THR A 167 6.51 5.94 10.56
CA THR A 167 7.81 6.00 11.24
C THR A 167 7.67 5.96 12.75
N ASP A 168 6.63 6.63 13.30
CA ASP A 168 6.37 6.63 14.74
C ASP A 168 5.93 5.26 15.26
N ASP A 169 5.12 4.50 14.51
CA ASP A 169 4.73 3.13 14.88
C ASP A 169 5.95 2.22 14.96
N ILE A 170 6.85 2.32 13.97
CA ILE A 170 8.09 1.53 13.94
C ILE A 170 9.06 1.99 15.02
N THR A 171 9.22 3.29 15.26
CA THR A 171 10.06 3.80 16.34
C THR A 171 9.61 3.25 17.69
N LYS A 172 8.30 3.25 17.98
CA LYS A 172 7.74 2.62 19.20
C LYS A 172 8.05 1.14 19.27
N LEU A 173 7.94 0.41 18.13
CA LEU A 173 8.27 -1.01 18.05
C LEU A 173 9.75 -1.27 18.35
N LEU A 174 10.67 -0.50 17.77
CA LEU A 174 12.11 -0.62 18.01
C LEU A 174 12.49 -0.26 19.45
N THR A 175 11.91 0.82 20.00
CA THR A 175 12.12 1.20 21.41
C THR A 175 11.64 0.10 22.37
N ARG A 176 10.52 -0.56 22.05
CA ARG A 176 10.07 -1.73 22.80
C ARG A 176 11.06 -2.88 22.70
N ALA A 177 11.58 -3.15 21.48
CA ALA A 177 12.55 -4.22 21.25
C ALA A 177 13.83 -4.07 22.10
N LEU A 178 14.27 -2.83 22.30
CA LEU A 178 15.42 -2.51 23.16
C LEU A 178 15.15 -2.80 24.66
N LYS A 179 13.90 -2.71 25.12
CA LYS A 179 13.52 -2.87 26.53
C LYS A 179 12.95 -4.25 26.87
N ASP A 180 12.44 -4.98 25.88
CA ASP A 180 11.81 -6.28 26.08
C ASP A 180 12.85 -7.37 26.37
N LYS A 181 12.61 -8.23 27.36
CA LYS A 181 13.47 -9.37 27.72
C LYS A 181 13.62 -10.37 26.55
N LYS A 182 12.60 -10.53 25.72
CA LYS A 182 12.64 -11.34 24.48
C LYS A 182 13.49 -10.68 23.39
N GLY A 183 13.73 -9.37 23.49
CA GLY A 183 14.58 -8.58 22.61
C GLY A 183 15.97 -8.36 23.20
N PHE A 184 16.32 -7.11 23.43
CA PHE A 184 17.62 -6.68 23.94
C PHE A 184 17.59 -6.18 25.38
N GLY A 185 16.47 -6.26 26.08
CA GLY A 185 16.30 -5.73 27.45
C GLY A 185 17.18 -6.39 28.53
N MET A 186 17.88 -7.48 28.20
CA MET A 186 18.89 -8.10 29.05
C MET A 186 20.33 -7.64 28.73
N LEU A 187 20.52 -6.88 27.67
CA LEU A 187 21.80 -6.32 27.25
C LEU A 187 21.80 -4.82 27.58
N ASN A 188 22.96 -4.31 27.96
CA ASN A 188 23.15 -2.88 28.10
C ASN A 188 23.51 -2.28 26.74
N VAL A 189 22.49 -1.85 26.00
CA VAL A 189 22.65 -1.28 24.65
C VAL A 189 22.51 0.24 24.75
N GLU A 190 23.51 0.96 24.24
CA GLU A 190 23.47 2.40 24.08
C GLU A 190 23.32 2.72 22.61
N ILE A 191 22.20 3.35 22.26
CA ILE A 191 21.85 3.83 20.92
C ILE A 191 21.08 5.14 21.08
N GLU A 192 21.44 6.15 20.29
CA GLU A 192 20.74 7.44 20.31
C GLU A 192 19.33 7.29 19.72
N ASP A 193 18.35 8.02 20.27
CA ASP A 193 16.95 7.99 19.78
C ASP A 193 16.84 8.38 18.31
N ASP A 194 17.69 9.30 17.84
CA ASP A 194 17.77 9.71 16.43
C ASP A 194 18.19 8.55 15.52
N LEU A 195 19.06 7.66 15.97
CA LEU A 195 19.48 6.47 15.22
C LEU A 195 18.35 5.42 15.17
N VAL A 196 17.61 5.25 16.27
CA VAL A 196 16.42 4.37 16.29
C VAL A 196 15.37 4.89 15.30
N ARG A 197 15.14 6.20 15.27
CA ARG A 197 14.23 6.84 14.34
C ARG A 197 14.72 6.74 12.88
N ALA A 198 16.02 6.83 12.65
CA ALA A 198 16.61 6.62 11.32
C ALA A 198 16.36 5.19 10.81
N ILE A 199 16.59 4.16 11.64
CA ILE A 199 16.26 2.78 11.28
C ILE A 199 14.77 2.64 10.94
N ALA A 200 13.88 3.27 11.72
CA ALA A 200 12.44 3.27 11.46
C ALA A 200 12.09 3.91 10.12
N LEU A 201 12.69 5.05 9.80
CA LEU A 201 12.48 5.77 8.54
C LEU A 201 12.95 4.92 7.35
N PHE A 202 14.16 4.37 7.42
CA PHE A 202 14.74 3.56 6.32
C PHE A 202 14.05 2.22 6.08
N SER A 203 13.31 1.72 7.07
CA SER A 203 12.51 0.51 6.91
C SER A 203 11.28 0.71 6.00
N ASN A 204 10.95 1.96 5.65
CA ASN A 204 9.84 2.32 4.77
C ASN A 204 8.52 1.61 5.14
N GLY A 205 8.20 1.60 6.45
CA GLY A 205 6.96 1.02 6.96
C GLY A 205 6.94 -0.50 7.09
N ASP A 206 8.07 -1.18 6.88
CA ASP A 206 8.24 -2.63 7.09
C ASP A 206 8.88 -2.91 8.46
N ALA A 207 8.05 -3.43 9.40
CA ALA A 207 8.50 -3.76 10.75
C ALA A 207 9.55 -4.87 10.79
N ARG A 208 9.50 -5.84 9.85
CA ARG A 208 10.47 -6.94 9.78
C ARG A 208 11.85 -6.41 9.39
N THR A 209 11.90 -5.57 8.35
CA THR A 209 13.13 -4.90 7.92
C THR A 209 13.70 -4.04 9.06
N ALA A 210 12.87 -3.26 9.76
CA ALA A 210 13.30 -2.43 10.88
C ALA A 210 13.93 -3.24 12.01
N LEU A 211 13.28 -4.32 12.44
CA LEU A 211 13.77 -5.18 13.52
C LEU A 211 15.06 -5.92 13.12
N ASN A 212 15.15 -6.40 11.88
CA ASN A 212 16.36 -7.04 11.37
C ASN A 212 17.55 -6.05 11.30
N THR A 213 17.30 -4.81 10.88
CA THR A 213 18.33 -3.76 10.85
C THR A 213 18.78 -3.41 12.28
N LEU A 214 17.86 -3.27 13.22
CA LEU A 214 18.22 -3.05 14.63
C LEU A 214 19.05 -4.21 15.19
N GLU A 215 18.65 -5.46 14.93
CA GLU A 215 19.38 -6.66 15.37
C GLU A 215 20.79 -6.69 14.77
N MET A 216 20.91 -6.37 13.48
CA MET A 216 22.20 -6.29 12.79
C MET A 216 23.08 -5.18 13.38
N ALA A 217 22.52 -3.99 13.64
CA ALA A 217 23.25 -2.87 14.20
C ALA A 217 23.78 -3.17 15.63
N ILE A 218 22.97 -3.81 16.47
CA ILE A 218 23.39 -4.18 17.84
C ILE A 218 24.44 -5.30 17.80
N ASN A 219 24.28 -6.30 16.94
CA ASN A 219 25.25 -7.39 16.81
C ASN A 219 26.61 -6.95 16.26
N ASN A 220 26.68 -5.81 15.57
CA ASN A 220 27.91 -5.19 15.06
C ASN A 220 28.31 -3.95 15.87
N GLY A 221 27.63 -3.67 17.01
CA GLY A 221 27.95 -2.59 17.90
C GLY A 221 29.33 -2.70 18.55
N GLU A 222 29.90 -1.58 18.95
CA GLU A 222 31.17 -1.54 19.65
C GLU A 222 31.01 -2.08 21.06
N LEU A 223 31.66 -3.20 21.36
CA LEU A 223 31.63 -3.83 22.68
C LEU A 223 32.61 -3.14 23.63
N THR A 224 32.09 -2.57 24.70
CA THR A 224 32.84 -2.13 25.85
C THR A 224 32.69 -3.15 27.01
N LYS A 225 33.41 -2.95 28.12
CA LYS A 225 33.30 -3.86 29.28
C LYS A 225 31.88 -3.91 29.89
N GLU A 226 31.06 -2.87 29.68
CA GLU A 226 29.78 -2.70 30.37
C GLU A 226 28.58 -2.55 29.43
N LYS A 227 28.81 -2.22 28.15
CA LYS A 227 27.74 -1.93 27.19
C LYS A 227 28.13 -2.19 25.75
N THR A 228 27.11 -2.34 24.90
CA THR A 228 27.23 -2.32 23.44
C THR A 228 26.82 -0.95 22.94
N ILE A 229 27.68 -0.25 22.22
CA ILE A 229 27.42 1.08 21.67
C ILE A 229 27.13 0.93 20.18
N VAL A 230 25.97 1.42 19.74
CA VAL A 230 25.59 1.48 18.33
C VAL A 230 25.82 2.89 17.82
N THR A 231 26.85 3.03 16.99
CA THR A 231 27.22 4.33 16.41
C THR A 231 26.46 4.62 15.11
N ARG A 232 26.53 5.85 14.64
CA ARG A 232 25.99 6.30 13.36
C ARG A 232 26.53 5.49 12.20
N GLU A 233 27.84 5.29 12.16
CA GLU A 233 28.55 4.56 11.11
C GLU A 233 28.06 3.12 10.98
N ILE A 234 27.75 2.47 12.11
CA ILE A 234 27.20 1.12 12.15
C ILE A 234 25.80 1.10 11.54
N VAL A 235 24.92 2.06 11.91
CA VAL A 235 23.58 2.16 11.34
C VAL A 235 23.63 2.45 9.83
N GLU A 236 24.54 3.32 9.38
CA GLU A 236 24.77 3.61 7.96
C GLU A 236 25.19 2.35 7.18
N GLN A 237 26.12 1.57 7.72
CA GLN A 237 26.54 0.31 7.11
C GLN A 237 25.40 -0.72 7.06
N CYS A 238 24.60 -0.83 8.13
CA CYS A 238 23.48 -1.77 8.19
C CYS A 238 22.32 -1.39 7.26
N THR A 239 22.12 -0.11 7.02
CA THR A 239 21.05 0.39 6.12
C THR A 239 21.50 0.50 4.66
N GLY A 240 22.81 0.44 4.40
CA GLY A 240 23.40 0.64 3.06
C GLY A 240 23.25 2.06 2.54
N LYS A 241 22.87 3.01 3.40
CA LYS A 241 22.61 4.41 3.04
C LYS A 241 23.47 5.33 3.89
N LYS A 242 24.26 6.19 3.25
CA LYS A 242 24.90 7.34 3.91
C LYS A 242 23.78 8.23 4.42
N ALA A 243 23.73 8.39 5.72
CA ALA A 243 22.55 8.81 6.44
C ALA A 243 22.04 10.20 6.05
N LEU A 244 20.78 10.25 5.74
CA LEU A 244 19.87 11.37 6.01
C LEU A 244 19.68 11.57 7.53
N LEU A 245 20.76 11.53 8.31
CA LEU A 245 20.72 11.73 9.76
C LEU A 245 20.59 13.21 10.12
N TYR A 246 20.17 14.05 9.17
CA TYR A 246 19.87 15.45 9.39
C TYR A 246 18.41 15.71 9.79
N ASP A 247 17.56 14.67 9.79
CA ASP A 247 16.14 14.88 10.05
C ASP A 247 15.78 14.54 11.51
N LYS A 248 15.91 15.54 12.36
CA LYS A 248 15.50 15.41 13.79
C LYS A 248 14.03 14.99 14.00
N ASN A 249 13.14 15.08 12.97
CA ASN A 249 11.71 14.83 13.13
C ASN A 249 11.00 14.15 11.93
N GLY A 250 11.68 13.66 10.90
CA GLY A 250 11.04 13.16 9.66
C GLY A 250 10.42 14.28 8.80
N GLU A 251 10.60 15.52 9.20
CA GLU A 251 10.00 16.70 8.60
C GLU A 251 10.76 17.11 7.33
N GLU A 252 12.09 16.94 7.30
CA GLU A 252 12.91 17.38 6.19
C GLU A 252 12.70 16.54 4.91
N HIS A 253 12.44 15.23 5.05
CA HIS A 253 12.03 14.37 3.94
C HIS A 253 10.77 14.92 3.22
N TYR A 254 9.73 15.27 4.01
CA TYR A 254 8.51 15.87 3.46
C TYR A 254 8.74 17.28 2.92
N ASN A 255 9.64 18.05 3.55
CA ASN A 255 9.99 19.37 3.11
C ASN A 255 10.75 19.35 1.78
N LEU A 256 11.70 18.43 1.59
CA LEU A 256 12.48 18.28 0.36
C LEU A 256 11.60 17.90 -0.83
N ILE A 257 10.73 16.87 -0.69
CA ILE A 257 9.83 16.50 -1.78
C ILE A 257 8.78 17.59 -2.06
N SER A 258 8.33 18.31 -1.02
CA SER A 258 7.44 19.45 -1.17
C SER A 258 8.15 20.62 -1.87
N ALA A 259 9.42 20.88 -1.56
CA ALA A 259 10.23 21.90 -2.22
C ALA A 259 10.43 21.55 -3.71
N LEU A 260 10.75 20.30 -4.03
CA LEU A 260 10.86 19.82 -5.40
C LEU A 260 9.56 20.05 -6.18
N HIS A 261 8.41 19.62 -5.65
CA HIS A 261 7.11 19.82 -6.29
C HIS A 261 6.75 21.30 -6.47
N LYS A 262 7.00 22.13 -5.45
CA LYS A 262 6.74 23.56 -5.52
C LYS A 262 7.64 24.27 -6.53
N SER A 263 8.90 23.85 -6.66
CA SER A 263 9.82 24.37 -7.66
C SER A 263 9.36 24.04 -9.08
N MET A 264 8.99 22.77 -9.34
CA MET A 264 8.42 22.37 -10.64
C MET A 264 7.12 23.13 -10.95
N ARG A 265 6.25 23.32 -9.95
CA ARG A 265 4.97 24.04 -10.09
C ARG A 265 5.20 25.53 -10.36
N ASN A 266 6.22 26.10 -9.78
CA ASN A 266 6.62 27.49 -10.01
C ASN A 266 7.45 27.69 -11.30
N SER A 267 7.63 26.64 -12.12
CA SER A 267 8.42 26.67 -13.36
C SER A 267 9.88 27.10 -13.13
N ASP A 268 10.48 26.67 -12.02
CA ASP A 268 11.87 26.91 -11.65
C ASP A 268 12.70 25.62 -11.80
N PRO A 269 13.31 25.39 -12.99
CA PRO A 269 14.07 24.16 -13.24
C PRO A 269 15.37 24.09 -12.42
N ASP A 270 15.99 25.22 -12.09
CA ASP A 270 17.24 25.26 -11.33
C ASP A 270 16.97 24.84 -9.87
N ALA A 271 15.93 25.40 -9.25
CA ALA A 271 15.52 24.98 -7.92
C ALA A 271 15.05 23.51 -7.90
N ALA A 272 14.30 23.07 -8.92
CA ALA A 272 13.87 21.68 -9.02
C ALA A 272 15.06 20.71 -9.10
N MET A 273 16.05 21.02 -9.91
CA MET A 273 17.28 20.23 -10.04
C MET A 273 18.10 20.23 -8.74
N TYR A 274 18.21 21.37 -8.06
CA TYR A 274 18.89 21.47 -6.77
C TYR A 274 18.24 20.57 -5.70
N TRP A 275 16.90 20.65 -5.58
CA TRP A 275 16.19 19.84 -4.59
C TRP A 275 16.24 18.35 -4.91
N LEU A 276 16.20 17.98 -6.20
CA LEU A 276 16.43 16.61 -6.66
C LEU A 276 17.83 16.11 -6.23
N ALA A 277 18.88 16.89 -6.57
CA ALA A 277 20.25 16.52 -6.22
C ALA A 277 20.40 16.37 -4.70
N ARG A 278 19.85 17.30 -3.92
CA ARG A 278 19.87 17.23 -2.45
C ARG A 278 19.15 15.99 -1.91
N MET A 279 18.02 15.56 -2.51
CA MET A 279 17.33 14.33 -2.14
C MET A 279 18.18 13.08 -2.46
N LEU A 280 18.80 13.02 -3.64
CA LEU A 280 19.63 11.89 -4.04
C LEU A 280 20.90 11.77 -3.20
N GLU A 281 21.61 12.88 -2.93
CA GLU A 281 22.78 12.92 -2.04
C GLU A 281 22.42 12.56 -0.60
N ALA A 282 21.21 12.91 -0.19
CA ALA A 282 20.65 12.51 1.09
C ALA A 282 20.25 11.02 1.15
N GLY A 283 20.40 10.25 0.07
CA GLY A 283 20.12 8.82 -0.01
C GLY A 283 18.65 8.47 -0.22
N GLU A 284 17.83 9.43 -0.68
CA GLU A 284 16.43 9.14 -1.04
C GLU A 284 16.36 8.11 -2.17
N GLU A 285 15.36 7.23 -2.10
CA GLU A 285 15.17 6.19 -3.10
C GLU A 285 14.78 6.80 -4.46
N PRO A 286 15.52 6.57 -5.56
CA PRO A 286 15.21 7.12 -6.87
C PRO A 286 13.81 6.78 -7.37
N LEU A 287 13.33 5.57 -7.10
CA LEU A 287 11.98 5.13 -7.48
C LEU A 287 10.89 5.86 -6.70
N TYR A 288 11.16 6.27 -5.44
CA TYR A 288 10.24 7.12 -4.70
C TYR A 288 10.09 8.49 -5.38
N ILE A 289 11.21 9.13 -5.72
CA ILE A 289 11.21 10.42 -6.41
C ILE A 289 10.48 10.28 -7.75
N ALA A 290 10.79 9.25 -8.54
CA ALA A 290 10.14 9.00 -9.83
C ALA A 290 8.62 8.82 -9.70
N ARG A 291 8.13 8.09 -8.68
CA ARG A 291 6.68 7.99 -8.39
C ARG A 291 6.04 9.34 -8.11
N ARG A 292 6.74 10.22 -7.42
CA ARG A 292 6.27 11.58 -7.14
C ARG A 292 6.22 12.45 -8.40
N VAL A 293 7.17 12.27 -9.31
CA VAL A 293 7.18 12.95 -10.62
C VAL A 293 6.02 12.44 -11.51
N ILE A 294 5.72 11.14 -11.51
CA ILE A 294 4.53 10.58 -12.21
C ILE A 294 3.25 11.23 -11.68
N ARG A 295 3.12 11.36 -10.36
CA ARG A 295 1.96 12.02 -9.76
C ARG A 295 1.86 13.48 -10.21
N PHE A 296 2.98 14.22 -10.19
CA PHE A 296 3.07 15.61 -10.63
C PHE A 296 2.63 15.77 -12.11
N ALA A 297 3.09 14.88 -12.98
CA ALA A 297 2.73 14.90 -14.40
C ALA A 297 1.20 14.86 -14.63
N SER A 298 0.46 14.12 -13.80
CA SER A 298 -1.01 14.04 -13.91
C SER A 298 -1.74 15.13 -13.14
N GLU A 299 -1.19 15.58 -12.01
CA GLU A 299 -1.83 16.50 -11.07
C GLU A 299 -1.63 17.97 -11.47
N ASP A 300 -0.40 18.33 -11.86
CA ASP A 300 0.00 19.72 -12.09
C ASP A 300 0.20 20.07 -13.58
N VAL A 301 0.53 19.09 -14.43
CA VAL A 301 0.65 19.28 -15.88
C VAL A 301 -0.61 18.82 -16.59
N GLY A 302 -1.12 17.65 -16.27
CA GLY A 302 -2.37 17.12 -16.80
C GLY A 302 -2.39 17.08 -18.34
N LEU A 303 -3.49 17.54 -18.93
CA LEU A 303 -3.68 17.59 -20.37
C LEU A 303 -3.08 18.83 -21.04
N ALA A 304 -2.46 19.73 -20.27
CA ALA A 304 -1.72 20.86 -20.84
C ALA A 304 -0.50 20.38 -21.63
N ASP A 305 0.10 19.23 -21.22
CA ASP A 305 1.13 18.54 -21.98
C ASP A 305 0.97 17.02 -21.87
N ILE A 306 0.47 16.42 -22.94
CA ILE A 306 0.19 14.97 -23.01
C ILE A 306 1.45 14.09 -23.00
N GLN A 307 2.64 14.65 -23.18
CA GLN A 307 3.91 13.91 -23.13
C GLN A 307 4.47 13.81 -21.70
N ALA A 308 3.98 14.62 -20.77
CA ALA A 308 4.49 14.64 -19.40
C ALA A 308 4.37 13.28 -18.69
N LEU A 309 3.20 12.66 -18.75
CA LEU A 309 2.96 11.35 -18.11
C LEU A 309 3.76 10.21 -18.76
N PRO A 310 3.77 10.02 -20.09
CA PRO A 310 4.64 9.05 -20.75
C PRO A 310 6.12 9.21 -20.39
N LEU A 311 6.64 10.44 -20.40
CA LEU A 311 8.03 10.72 -20.02
C LEU A 311 8.31 10.32 -18.55
N ALA A 312 7.44 10.71 -17.63
CA ALA A 312 7.61 10.35 -16.21
C ALA A 312 7.62 8.83 -15.99
N VAL A 313 6.75 8.09 -16.70
CA VAL A 313 6.72 6.62 -16.65
C VAL A 313 7.97 6.01 -17.27
N ALA A 314 8.46 6.52 -18.41
CA ALA A 314 9.71 6.08 -19.01
C ALA A 314 10.91 6.30 -18.08
N VAL A 315 10.98 7.45 -17.40
CA VAL A 315 12.03 7.75 -16.41
C VAL A 315 11.93 6.82 -15.19
N TYR A 316 10.74 6.51 -14.71
CA TYR A 316 10.57 5.50 -13.64
C TYR A 316 11.15 4.15 -14.06
N GLN A 317 10.87 3.69 -15.28
CA GLN A 317 11.41 2.44 -15.81
C GLN A 317 12.94 2.51 -15.97
N ALA A 318 13.48 3.62 -16.46
CA ALA A 318 14.92 3.83 -16.56
C ALA A 318 15.59 3.75 -15.17
N CYS A 319 15.03 4.40 -14.15
CA CYS A 319 15.52 4.30 -12.79
C CYS A 319 15.50 2.87 -12.25
N HIS A 320 14.46 2.11 -12.60
CA HIS A 320 14.34 0.70 -12.19
C HIS A 320 15.41 -0.19 -12.84
N PHE A 321 15.73 0.04 -14.11
CA PHE A 321 16.70 -0.78 -14.86
C PHE A 321 18.15 -0.40 -14.59
N LEU A 322 18.44 0.90 -14.46
CA LEU A 322 19.80 1.39 -14.32
C LEU A 322 20.27 1.44 -12.85
N GLY A 323 19.39 1.94 -11.95
CA GLY A 323 19.78 2.24 -10.58
C GLY A 323 20.71 3.44 -10.45
N MET A 324 21.12 3.73 -9.19
CA MET A 324 22.12 4.77 -8.93
C MET A 324 23.53 4.25 -9.19
N PRO A 325 24.46 5.09 -9.65
CA PRO A 325 24.32 6.55 -9.87
C PRO A 325 23.73 6.94 -11.23
N GLU A 326 23.63 6.02 -12.20
CA GLU A 326 23.34 6.34 -13.60
C GLU A 326 21.96 6.98 -13.82
N CYS A 327 20.94 6.58 -13.03
CA CYS A 327 19.58 7.09 -13.20
C CYS A 327 19.38 8.55 -12.71
N ASN A 328 20.39 9.16 -12.11
CA ASN A 328 20.30 10.57 -11.64
C ASN A 328 19.99 11.54 -12.78
N VAL A 329 20.59 11.34 -13.95
CA VAL A 329 20.39 12.19 -15.12
C VAL A 329 18.97 12.01 -15.69
N ASN A 330 18.42 10.80 -15.69
CA ASN A 330 17.04 10.58 -16.11
C ASN A 330 16.05 11.31 -15.21
N LEU A 331 16.27 11.32 -13.88
CA LEU A 331 15.46 12.09 -12.95
C LEU A 331 15.63 13.60 -13.19
N ALA A 332 16.86 14.07 -13.44
CA ALA A 332 17.12 15.49 -13.74
C ALA A 332 16.39 15.93 -15.02
N GLU A 333 16.38 15.09 -16.07
CA GLU A 333 15.60 15.32 -17.29
C GLU A 333 14.10 15.47 -16.98
N ALA A 334 13.55 14.53 -16.21
CA ALA A 334 12.13 14.54 -15.85
C ALA A 334 11.73 15.78 -15.05
N VAL A 335 12.47 16.15 -14.00
CA VAL A 335 12.12 17.31 -13.16
C VAL A 335 12.26 18.63 -13.93
N THR A 336 13.26 18.71 -14.82
CA THR A 336 13.44 19.89 -15.70
C THR A 336 12.28 20.01 -16.68
N TYR A 337 11.90 18.88 -17.32
CA TYR A 337 10.73 18.85 -18.20
C TYR A 337 9.47 19.28 -17.48
N MET A 338 9.20 18.70 -16.30
CA MET A 338 8.02 19.03 -15.47
C MET A 338 8.02 20.50 -15.03
N ALA A 339 9.19 21.07 -14.76
CA ALA A 339 9.29 22.49 -14.43
C ALA A 339 8.91 23.39 -15.61
N LEU A 340 9.32 23.03 -16.84
CA LEU A 340 9.11 23.86 -18.05
C LEU A 340 7.79 23.57 -18.77
N ALA A 341 7.17 22.42 -18.54
CA ALA A 341 5.88 22.06 -19.13
C ALA A 341 4.77 23.07 -18.74
N PRO A 342 3.80 23.36 -19.61
CA PRO A 342 2.62 24.13 -19.24
C PRO A 342 1.86 23.42 -18.11
N LYS A 343 1.23 24.17 -17.22
CA LYS A 343 0.56 23.66 -16.03
C LYS A 343 -0.95 23.71 -16.19
N SER A 344 -1.62 22.63 -15.78
CA SER A 344 -3.08 22.57 -15.59
C SER A 344 -3.43 21.55 -14.51
N ASN A 345 -4.17 21.96 -13.51
CA ASN A 345 -4.72 21.06 -12.49
C ASN A 345 -6.18 20.68 -12.74
N ALA A 346 -6.72 20.99 -13.93
CA ALA A 346 -8.12 20.76 -14.27
C ALA A 346 -8.56 19.32 -14.05
N MET A 347 -7.67 18.33 -14.28
CA MET A 347 -7.96 16.92 -14.04
C MET A 347 -8.13 16.60 -12.55
N GLU A 348 -7.26 17.10 -11.71
CA GLU A 348 -7.35 16.88 -10.26
C GLU A 348 -8.62 17.53 -9.68
N VAL A 349 -8.84 18.80 -9.98
CA VAL A 349 -10.02 19.56 -9.53
C VAL A 349 -11.31 18.89 -10.02
N GLY A 350 -11.37 18.51 -11.31
CA GLY A 350 -12.53 17.85 -11.90
C GLY A 350 -12.83 16.51 -11.24
N TYR A 351 -11.81 15.68 -11.03
CA TYR A 351 -11.99 14.40 -10.35
C TYR A 351 -12.49 14.55 -8.91
N TYR A 352 -11.98 15.48 -8.13
CA TYR A 352 -12.45 15.69 -6.76
C TYR A 352 -13.88 16.21 -6.70
N LYS A 353 -14.28 17.12 -7.60
CA LYS A 353 -15.69 17.54 -7.75
C LYS A 353 -16.59 16.34 -8.07
N ALA A 354 -16.20 15.50 -9.05
CA ALA A 354 -16.96 14.31 -9.42
C ALA A 354 -17.05 13.29 -8.28
N ARG A 355 -15.96 13.07 -7.54
CA ARG A 355 -15.92 12.17 -6.38
C ARG A 355 -16.87 12.64 -5.26
N ASP A 356 -16.90 13.93 -4.97
CA ASP A 356 -17.76 14.49 -3.94
C ASP A 356 -19.24 14.34 -4.30
N ASP A 357 -19.62 14.58 -5.56
CA ASP A 357 -20.97 14.34 -6.03
C ASP A 357 -21.32 12.83 -6.04
N ALA A 358 -20.42 11.98 -6.52
CA ALA A 358 -20.60 10.52 -6.50
C ALA A 358 -20.80 9.96 -5.08
N THR A 359 -20.15 10.54 -4.09
CA THR A 359 -20.32 10.14 -2.68
C THR A 359 -21.72 10.50 -2.17
N LYS A 360 -22.27 11.62 -2.61
CA LYS A 360 -23.62 12.10 -2.20
C LYS A 360 -24.74 11.36 -2.93
N THR A 361 -24.50 10.93 -4.18
CA THR A 361 -25.48 10.29 -5.06
C THR A 361 -25.24 8.79 -5.25
N PHE A 362 -24.56 8.15 -4.32
CA PHE A 362 -24.14 6.74 -4.42
C PHE A 362 -25.31 5.76 -4.65
N SER A 363 -26.48 6.08 -4.19
CA SER A 363 -27.71 5.28 -4.35
C SER A 363 -28.46 5.54 -5.65
N GLU A 364 -28.09 6.56 -6.43
CA GLU A 364 -28.76 6.85 -7.67
C GLU A 364 -28.40 5.82 -8.75
N PRO A 365 -29.39 5.29 -9.45
CA PRO A 365 -29.13 4.29 -10.47
C PRO A 365 -28.54 4.92 -11.74
N VAL A 366 -27.77 4.14 -12.49
CA VAL A 366 -27.36 4.52 -13.85
C VAL A 366 -28.59 4.76 -14.71
N PRO A 367 -28.68 5.85 -15.51
CA PRO A 367 -29.79 6.11 -16.40
C PRO A 367 -30.11 4.93 -17.35
N LEU A 368 -31.39 4.61 -17.52
CA LEU A 368 -31.82 3.40 -18.25
C LEU A 368 -31.29 3.34 -19.67
N HIS A 369 -31.26 4.47 -20.38
CA HIS A 369 -30.83 4.56 -21.78
C HIS A 369 -29.34 4.24 -21.99
N ILE A 370 -28.48 4.33 -20.96
CA ILE A 370 -27.06 3.96 -21.05
C ILE A 370 -26.74 2.61 -20.40
N ARG A 371 -27.76 1.87 -19.92
CA ARG A 371 -27.57 0.50 -19.42
C ARG A 371 -27.55 -0.50 -20.56
N ASN A 372 -26.71 -1.53 -20.44
CA ASN A 372 -26.74 -2.64 -21.38
C ASN A 372 -27.94 -3.57 -21.11
N ALA A 373 -28.55 -4.08 -22.19
CA ALA A 373 -29.66 -5.05 -22.16
C ALA A 373 -29.22 -6.41 -22.76
N PRO A 374 -28.36 -7.19 -22.08
CA PRO A 374 -27.86 -8.48 -22.61
C PRO A 374 -28.94 -9.58 -22.63
N THR A 375 -30.07 -9.39 -21.97
CA THR A 375 -31.18 -10.37 -21.94
C THR A 375 -32.48 -9.72 -22.41
N SER A 376 -33.42 -10.56 -22.92
CA SER A 376 -34.74 -10.09 -23.33
C SER A 376 -35.50 -9.40 -22.20
N LEU A 377 -35.41 -9.93 -20.98
CA LEU A 377 -36.01 -9.31 -19.80
C LEU A 377 -35.48 -7.90 -19.54
N MET A 378 -34.19 -7.67 -19.69
CA MET A 378 -33.62 -6.32 -19.53
C MET A 378 -34.09 -5.36 -20.61
N ALA A 379 -34.25 -5.83 -21.86
CA ALA A 379 -34.82 -5.03 -22.93
C ALA A 379 -36.29 -4.68 -22.66
N GLU A 380 -37.11 -5.62 -22.11
CA GLU A 380 -38.47 -5.37 -21.66
C GLU A 380 -38.56 -4.36 -20.51
N LEU A 381 -37.49 -4.24 -19.70
CA LEU A 381 -37.36 -3.25 -18.62
C LEU A 381 -36.75 -1.91 -19.11
N ASP A 382 -36.82 -1.64 -20.40
CA ASP A 382 -36.36 -0.39 -21.06
C ASP A 382 -34.84 -0.11 -20.92
N TYR A 383 -34.00 -1.13 -20.63
CA TYR A 383 -32.55 -0.97 -20.62
C TYR A 383 -32.05 -0.71 -22.03
N GLY A 384 -31.27 0.36 -22.19
CA GLY A 384 -30.74 0.81 -23.47
C GLY A 384 -31.75 1.49 -24.39
N LYS A 385 -33.01 1.66 -23.96
CA LYS A 385 -34.03 2.32 -24.77
C LYS A 385 -33.71 3.81 -24.91
N GLY A 386 -33.64 4.27 -26.15
CA GLY A 386 -33.27 5.66 -26.46
C GLY A 386 -31.76 5.92 -26.50
N TYR A 387 -30.92 4.88 -26.40
CA TYR A 387 -29.49 5.02 -26.57
C TYR A 387 -29.14 5.50 -27.99
N GLN A 388 -28.36 6.55 -28.08
CA GLN A 388 -27.87 7.11 -29.31
C GLN A 388 -26.42 6.71 -29.53
N TYR A 389 -26.18 5.77 -30.47
CA TYR A 389 -24.82 5.32 -30.77
C TYR A 389 -24.07 6.41 -31.53
N ALA A 390 -23.11 7.07 -30.91
CA ALA A 390 -22.43 8.24 -31.45
C ALA A 390 -21.79 8.01 -32.81
N HIS A 391 -21.31 6.80 -33.11
CA HIS A 391 -20.73 6.47 -34.45
C HIS A 391 -21.71 6.56 -35.60
N ASN A 392 -23.03 6.59 -35.34
CA ASN A 392 -24.06 6.78 -36.37
C ASN A 392 -24.27 8.25 -36.76
N TYR A 393 -23.60 9.17 -36.10
CA TYR A 393 -23.69 10.61 -36.32
C TYR A 393 -22.41 11.12 -36.99
N GLU A 394 -22.52 12.15 -37.82
CA GLU A 394 -21.43 12.67 -38.65
C GLU A 394 -20.24 13.10 -37.78
N ASP A 395 -20.51 13.89 -36.76
CA ASP A 395 -19.47 14.41 -35.85
C ASP A 395 -19.14 13.47 -34.64
N LYS A 396 -19.73 12.25 -34.64
CA LYS A 396 -19.60 11.29 -33.54
C LYS A 396 -20.04 11.87 -32.14
N ILE A 397 -20.92 12.85 -32.17
CA ILE A 397 -21.46 13.53 -30.98
C ILE A 397 -22.99 13.40 -31.00
N THR A 398 -23.57 13.25 -29.81
CA THR A 398 -25.02 13.19 -29.59
C THR A 398 -25.45 14.19 -28.51
N LYS A 399 -26.75 14.53 -28.51
CA LYS A 399 -27.34 15.39 -27.45
C LYS A 399 -27.76 14.59 -26.20
N MET A 400 -27.47 13.28 -26.18
CA MET A 400 -27.85 12.41 -25.07
C MET A 400 -27.11 12.80 -23.79
N LYS A 401 -27.84 13.01 -22.69
CA LYS A 401 -27.29 13.25 -21.36
C LYS A 401 -26.90 11.91 -20.72
N CYS A 402 -25.68 11.79 -20.23
CA CYS A 402 -25.14 10.53 -19.66
C CYS A 402 -25.05 10.56 -18.14
N LEU A 403 -25.18 11.71 -17.51
CA LEU A 403 -25.21 11.83 -16.04
C LEU A 403 -26.63 11.50 -15.51
N PRO A 404 -26.76 11.12 -14.23
CA PRO A 404 -28.05 11.08 -13.54
C PRO A 404 -28.77 12.42 -13.63
N GLU A 405 -30.08 12.39 -13.56
CA GLU A 405 -30.92 13.60 -13.71
C GLU A 405 -30.56 14.68 -12.69
N SER A 406 -30.29 14.31 -11.45
CA SER A 406 -29.84 15.19 -10.38
C SER A 406 -28.52 15.92 -10.65
N LEU A 407 -27.71 15.38 -11.57
CA LEU A 407 -26.38 15.89 -11.95
C LEU A 407 -26.33 16.35 -13.42
N ALA A 408 -27.48 16.45 -14.11
CA ALA A 408 -27.55 16.67 -15.56
C ALA A 408 -26.79 17.93 -16.03
N ASP A 409 -26.70 18.95 -15.20
CA ASP A 409 -26.05 20.24 -15.51
C ASP A 409 -24.66 20.37 -14.86
N ARG A 410 -24.11 19.30 -14.31
CA ARG A 410 -22.76 19.31 -13.73
C ARG A 410 -21.67 19.29 -14.81
N HIS A 411 -20.65 20.10 -14.56
CA HIS A 411 -19.41 20.14 -15.35
C HIS A 411 -18.23 19.88 -14.44
N TYR A 412 -17.49 18.81 -14.71
CA TYR A 412 -16.34 18.42 -13.91
C TYR A 412 -15.02 18.83 -14.57
N TYR A 413 -14.89 18.64 -15.88
CA TYR A 413 -13.71 19.04 -16.62
C TYR A 413 -13.88 20.47 -17.12
N GLU A 414 -13.04 21.36 -16.59
CA GLU A 414 -12.98 22.79 -16.95
C GLU A 414 -11.51 23.12 -17.31
N PRO A 415 -11.13 23.00 -18.59
CA PRO A 415 -9.75 23.21 -19.02
C PRO A 415 -9.32 24.67 -18.88
N ASP A 416 -8.09 24.86 -18.35
CA ASP A 416 -7.48 26.19 -18.19
C ASP A 416 -7.12 26.83 -19.55
N GLY A 417 -6.88 26.00 -20.58
CA GLY A 417 -6.52 26.42 -21.92
C GLY A 417 -5.02 26.71 -22.06
N MET A 418 -4.19 26.13 -21.19
CA MET A 418 -2.74 26.17 -21.31
C MET A 418 -2.23 25.02 -22.17
N GLY A 419 -1.17 25.28 -22.96
CA GLY A 419 -0.56 24.25 -23.80
C GLY A 419 -1.58 23.54 -24.71
N ALA A 420 -1.56 22.21 -24.76
CA ALA A 420 -2.47 21.39 -25.55
C ALA A 420 -3.94 21.47 -25.07
N GLU A 421 -4.22 21.88 -23.84
CA GLU A 421 -5.59 22.07 -23.36
C GLU A 421 -6.35 23.16 -24.10
N LYS A 422 -5.68 24.06 -24.83
CA LYS A 422 -6.36 25.06 -25.65
C LYS A 422 -7.27 24.40 -26.69
N GLU A 423 -6.75 23.39 -27.40
CA GLU A 423 -7.54 22.65 -28.40
C GLU A 423 -8.69 21.87 -27.76
N PHE A 424 -8.44 21.27 -26.60
CA PHE A 424 -9.50 20.57 -25.84
C PHE A 424 -10.59 21.53 -25.37
N LYS A 425 -10.23 22.74 -24.95
CA LYS A 425 -11.17 23.78 -24.53
C LYS A 425 -12.08 24.21 -25.68
N GLU A 426 -11.48 24.54 -26.81
CA GLU A 426 -12.21 24.93 -28.03
C GLU A 426 -13.18 23.82 -28.46
N LYS A 427 -12.72 22.56 -28.49
CA LYS A 427 -13.57 21.40 -28.82
C LYS A 427 -14.68 21.20 -27.81
N LEU A 428 -14.43 21.35 -26.53
CA LEU A 428 -15.44 21.22 -25.48
C LEU A 428 -16.52 22.30 -25.61
N GLU A 429 -16.15 23.53 -25.92
CA GLU A 429 -17.10 24.62 -26.14
C GLU A 429 -17.98 24.39 -27.38
N GLU A 430 -17.43 23.81 -28.46
CA GLU A 430 -18.21 23.39 -29.64
C GLU A 430 -19.22 22.31 -29.27
N ILE A 431 -18.81 21.28 -28.50
CA ILE A 431 -19.69 20.20 -28.06
C ILE A 431 -20.81 20.70 -27.16
N ARG A 432 -20.51 21.64 -26.26
CA ARG A 432 -21.49 22.23 -25.36
C ARG A 432 -22.54 23.02 -26.16
N ARG A 433 -22.10 23.87 -27.05
CA ARG A 433 -23.02 24.61 -27.96
C ARG A 433 -23.92 23.66 -28.75
N TYR A 434 -23.36 22.63 -29.37
CA TYR A 434 -24.15 21.63 -30.12
C TYR A 434 -25.21 20.93 -29.26
N ARG A 435 -24.95 20.75 -27.96
CA ARG A 435 -25.88 20.08 -27.04
C ARG A 435 -26.97 21.02 -26.48
N GLU A 436 -26.70 22.32 -26.44
CA GLU A 436 -27.64 23.34 -25.98
C GLU A 436 -28.60 23.77 -27.07
N ASP A 437 -28.16 23.81 -28.34
CA ASP A 437 -29.03 24.07 -29.53
C ASP A 437 -30.00 22.89 -29.77
#